data_c80b415b835ef44481843d87cfe17a78
#
_entry.id   c80b415b835ef44481843d87cfe17a78
#
_cell.length_a   1.000
_cell.length_b   1.000
_cell.length_c   1.000
_cell.angle_alpha   90.00
_cell.angle_beta   90.00
_cell.angle_gamma   90.00
#
_symmetry.space_group_name_H-M   'P 1'
#
loop_
_entity.id
_entity.type
_entity.pdbx_description
1 polymer ?
#
loop_
_entity_poly.entity_id
_entity_poly.type
_entity_poly.pdbx_seq_one_letter_code
_entity_poly.pdbx_strand_id
1 'polypeptide(L)'
;MIGAAVVRRLLRDPSWEVRVSDQRPAPDWMREGCEVNTGDLRSLTRAREAMEGCTHVIHLAAVTGGPDYRLLEVNNALYNAVVRAALDHDVERFVFVSSPAVFERADVFPTPEDALDSCPAPDSADGFSKLTGERYCRAAHAEHGLRFTICRPFDPYGPAEPSEVLRAAAAEPGGWTRTPTHVDDVADGIVVAMASEAGLGEDFNLAAGEELSLAEIAALCDDLGSLEPPNDRARRRAPSVEKARRLLGWKARVAARDGLPATAAALRDRAAVAEPG
;
A
#
# COMPACT_ATOMS: atom_id res chain seq x y z
N MET A 1 5.12 -7.36 0.62
CA MET A 1 3.78 -7.93 0.36
C MET A 1 3.08 -7.28 -0.83
N ILE A 2 2.61 -6.02 -0.76
CA ILE A 2 1.81 -5.38 -1.83
C ILE A 2 2.53 -5.35 -3.18
N GLY A 3 3.80 -4.93 -3.24
CA GLY A 3 4.54 -4.85 -4.50
C GLY A 3 4.60 -6.17 -5.26
N ALA A 4 4.82 -7.28 -4.57
CA ALA A 4 4.81 -8.61 -5.18
C ALA A 4 3.43 -9.00 -5.74
N ALA A 5 2.34 -8.61 -5.07
CA ALA A 5 0.99 -8.85 -5.56
C ALA A 5 0.66 -8.00 -6.79
N VAL A 6 1.08 -6.73 -6.80
CA VAL A 6 0.95 -5.84 -7.97
C VAL A 6 1.68 -6.40 -9.18
N VAL A 7 2.92 -6.84 -9.01
CA VAL A 7 3.70 -7.47 -10.10
C VAL A 7 2.96 -8.70 -10.64
N ARG A 8 2.52 -9.63 -9.75
CA ARG A 8 1.74 -10.80 -10.20
C ARG A 8 0.45 -10.42 -10.92
N ARG A 9 -0.21 -9.35 -10.50
CA ARG A 9 -1.44 -8.86 -11.14
C ARG A 9 -1.15 -8.31 -12.54
N LEU A 10 -0.08 -7.54 -12.71
CA LEU A 10 0.33 -6.99 -14.00
C LEU A 10 0.76 -8.10 -14.97
N LEU A 11 1.55 -9.07 -14.52
CA LEU A 11 2.01 -10.19 -15.35
C LEU A 11 0.90 -11.11 -15.88
N ARG A 12 -0.33 -11.02 -15.35
CA ARG A 12 -1.50 -11.74 -15.90
C ARG A 12 -2.04 -11.12 -17.19
N ASP A 13 -1.64 -9.89 -17.48
CA ASP A 13 -2.05 -9.16 -18.68
C ASP A 13 -0.83 -8.91 -19.57
N PRO A 14 -0.71 -9.60 -20.71
CA PRO A 14 0.45 -9.50 -21.58
C PRO A 14 0.60 -8.13 -22.28
N SER A 15 -0.32 -7.21 -22.09
CA SER A 15 -0.19 -5.83 -22.58
C SER A 15 0.79 -5.00 -21.74
N TRP A 16 1.17 -5.47 -20.55
CA TRP A 16 2.11 -4.79 -19.68
C TRP A 16 3.52 -5.38 -19.78
N GLU A 17 4.49 -4.55 -20.08
CA GLU A 17 5.90 -4.82 -19.85
C GLU A 17 6.27 -4.28 -18.47
N VAL A 18 6.68 -5.18 -17.56
CA VAL A 18 6.87 -4.84 -16.15
C VAL A 18 8.35 -4.70 -15.81
N ARG A 19 8.72 -3.52 -15.30
CA ARG A 19 10.02 -3.28 -14.67
C ARG A 19 9.85 -3.12 -13.17
N VAL A 20 10.71 -3.77 -12.39
CA VAL A 20 10.73 -3.70 -10.93
C VAL A 20 12.01 -3.05 -10.45
N SER A 21 11.91 -2.09 -9.55
CA SER A 21 13.06 -1.48 -8.88
C SER A 21 12.92 -1.56 -7.36
N ASP A 22 13.92 -2.13 -6.68
CA ASP A 22 14.01 -2.24 -5.21
C ASP A 22 15.48 -2.15 -4.79
N GLN A 23 15.74 -1.80 -3.53
CA GLN A 23 17.09 -1.89 -2.95
C GLN A 23 17.50 -3.35 -2.68
N ARG A 24 16.53 -4.23 -2.50
CA ARG A 24 16.73 -5.66 -2.26
C ARG A 24 16.73 -6.45 -3.57
N PRO A 25 17.45 -7.56 -3.63
CA PRO A 25 17.38 -8.45 -4.78
C PRO A 25 15.95 -8.96 -5.00
N ALA A 26 15.50 -8.96 -6.25
CA ALA A 26 14.23 -9.55 -6.60
C ALA A 26 14.29 -11.09 -6.53
N PRO A 27 13.20 -11.76 -6.11
CA PRO A 27 13.09 -13.22 -6.17
C PRO A 27 13.10 -13.72 -7.61
N ASP A 28 13.49 -14.98 -7.81
CA ASP A 28 13.69 -15.56 -9.16
C ASP A 28 12.47 -15.44 -10.06
N TRP A 29 11.26 -15.71 -9.53
CA TRP A 29 10.03 -15.58 -10.31
C TRP A 29 9.77 -14.17 -10.88
N MET A 30 10.28 -13.11 -10.23
CA MET A 30 10.22 -11.76 -10.78
C MET A 30 11.24 -11.57 -11.90
N ARG A 31 12.44 -12.14 -11.77
CA ARG A 31 13.48 -12.04 -12.81
C ARG A 31 13.12 -12.76 -14.09
N GLU A 32 12.30 -13.81 -14.00
CA GLU A 32 11.82 -14.56 -15.17
C GLU A 32 10.75 -13.78 -15.95
N GLY A 33 9.96 -12.92 -15.28
CA GLY A 33 8.82 -12.20 -15.88
C GLY A 33 8.98 -10.69 -16.01
N CYS A 34 10.02 -10.11 -15.41
CA CYS A 34 10.20 -8.65 -15.34
C CYS A 34 11.64 -8.23 -15.64
N GLU A 35 11.80 -7.04 -16.14
CA GLU A 35 13.06 -6.33 -16.03
C GLU A 35 13.29 -5.92 -14.55
N VAL A 36 14.46 -6.21 -14.01
CA VAL A 36 14.78 -5.93 -12.60
C VAL A 36 15.95 -4.99 -12.48
N ASN A 37 15.73 -3.85 -11.85
CA ASN A 37 16.75 -2.88 -11.48
C ASN A 37 16.94 -2.88 -9.96
N THR A 38 18.17 -3.06 -9.49
CA THR A 38 18.50 -2.97 -8.06
C THR A 38 19.21 -1.66 -7.78
N GLY A 39 18.68 -0.85 -6.87
CA GLY A 39 19.31 0.42 -6.53
C GLY A 39 18.51 1.26 -5.53
N ASP A 40 19.18 2.30 -5.04
CA ASP A 40 18.59 3.25 -4.11
C ASP A 40 17.94 4.41 -4.89
N LEU A 41 16.60 4.42 -4.92
CA LEU A 41 15.79 5.41 -5.62
C LEU A 41 15.79 6.81 -4.94
N ARG A 42 16.46 6.99 -3.80
CA ARG A 42 16.75 8.34 -3.28
C ARG A 42 17.71 9.11 -4.17
N SER A 43 18.50 8.40 -4.96
CA SER A 43 19.32 8.98 -6.01
C SER A 43 18.46 9.32 -7.22
N LEU A 44 18.36 10.61 -7.57
CA LEU A 44 17.63 11.07 -8.75
C LEU A 44 18.13 10.38 -10.04
N THR A 45 19.45 10.16 -10.16
CA THR A 45 20.03 9.45 -11.31
C THR A 45 19.45 8.02 -11.39
N ARG A 46 19.44 7.28 -10.28
CA ARG A 46 18.88 5.93 -10.24
C ARG A 46 17.38 5.91 -10.48
N ALA A 47 16.64 6.89 -9.95
CA ALA A 47 15.22 7.01 -10.21
C ALA A 47 14.92 7.26 -11.70
N ARG A 48 15.71 8.10 -12.39
CA ARG A 48 15.61 8.32 -13.84
C ARG A 48 15.93 7.06 -14.64
N GLU A 49 17.03 6.38 -14.34
CA GLU A 49 17.41 5.11 -14.99
C GLU A 49 16.30 4.06 -14.83
N ALA A 50 15.70 3.95 -13.63
CA ALA A 50 14.60 3.02 -13.38
C ALA A 50 13.32 3.34 -14.16
N MET A 51 13.09 4.61 -14.53
CA MET A 51 11.89 5.06 -15.24
C MET A 51 12.08 5.23 -16.75
N GLU A 52 13.30 5.06 -17.27
CA GLU A 52 13.57 5.23 -18.69
C GLU A 52 12.67 4.33 -19.55
N GLY A 53 11.90 4.95 -20.44
CA GLY A 53 10.93 4.26 -21.30
C GLY A 53 9.65 3.77 -20.62
N CYS A 54 9.47 4.01 -19.30
CA CYS A 54 8.24 3.66 -18.62
C CYS A 54 7.14 4.69 -18.90
N THR A 55 5.94 4.21 -19.23
CA THR A 55 4.74 5.05 -19.37
C THR A 55 3.99 5.20 -18.06
N HIS A 56 4.01 4.19 -17.20
CA HIS A 56 3.29 4.13 -15.92
C HIS A 56 4.24 3.80 -14.78
N VAL A 57 4.06 4.44 -13.65
CA VAL A 57 4.86 4.22 -12.45
C VAL A 57 3.97 3.96 -11.25
N ILE A 58 4.21 2.88 -10.51
CA ILE A 58 3.57 2.59 -9.23
C ILE A 58 4.62 2.71 -8.13
N HIS A 59 4.54 3.76 -7.34
CA HIS A 59 5.48 4.01 -6.25
C HIS A 59 5.00 3.37 -4.94
N LEU A 60 5.64 2.26 -4.59
CA LEU A 60 5.39 1.48 -3.37
C LEU A 60 6.55 1.54 -2.38
N ALA A 61 7.73 1.99 -2.84
CA ALA A 61 8.93 2.03 -2.03
C ALA A 61 8.78 3.02 -0.88
N ALA A 62 8.97 2.54 0.34
CA ALA A 62 8.98 3.35 1.55
C ALA A 62 9.67 2.59 2.68
N VAL A 63 10.19 3.30 3.66
CA VAL A 63 10.54 2.76 4.98
C VAL A 63 9.31 2.90 5.86
N THR A 64 8.89 1.81 6.50
CA THR A 64 7.69 1.73 7.36
C THR A 64 8.01 1.43 8.82
N GLY A 65 9.28 1.48 9.21
CA GLY A 65 9.72 1.20 10.57
C GLY A 65 11.09 1.78 10.87
N GLY A 66 11.49 1.73 12.14
CA GLY A 66 12.74 2.31 12.62
C GLY A 66 12.54 3.68 13.28
N PRO A 67 13.63 4.41 13.62
CA PRO A 67 13.53 5.72 14.24
C PRO A 67 12.80 6.74 13.35
N ASP A 68 11.90 7.53 13.93
CA ASP A 68 11.02 8.46 13.25
C ASP A 68 11.76 9.44 12.31
N TYR A 69 12.90 10.00 12.75
CA TYR A 69 13.69 10.91 11.95
C TYR A 69 14.23 10.25 10.66
N ARG A 70 14.67 8.98 10.76
CA ARG A 70 15.20 8.23 9.62
C ARG A 70 14.09 7.90 8.61
N LEU A 71 12.91 7.57 9.11
CA LEU A 71 11.74 7.30 8.27
C LEU A 71 11.38 8.54 7.45
N LEU A 72 11.29 9.71 8.09
CA LEU A 72 10.98 10.97 7.42
C LEU A 72 12.07 11.36 6.42
N GLU A 73 13.35 11.28 6.80
CA GLU A 73 14.47 11.59 5.92
C GLU A 73 14.45 10.73 4.65
N VAL A 74 14.35 9.40 4.82
CA VAL A 74 14.40 8.45 3.70
C VAL A 74 13.19 8.60 2.79
N ASN A 75 11.98 8.67 3.34
CA ASN A 75 10.77 8.72 2.54
C ASN A 75 10.64 10.06 1.79
N ASN A 76 11.00 11.19 2.42
CA ASN A 76 10.97 12.48 1.73
C ASN A 76 12.01 12.54 0.59
N ALA A 77 13.20 11.98 0.80
CA ALA A 77 14.21 11.88 -0.27
C ALA A 77 13.72 10.98 -1.44
N LEU A 78 13.07 9.86 -1.13
CA LEU A 78 12.43 8.99 -2.14
C LEU A 78 11.36 9.75 -2.93
N TYR A 79 10.41 10.41 -2.26
CA TYR A 79 9.31 11.11 -2.93
C TYR A 79 9.85 12.21 -3.85
N ASN A 80 10.83 12.97 -3.40
CA ASN A 80 11.46 14.00 -4.21
C ASN A 80 12.10 13.41 -5.47
N ALA A 81 12.91 12.37 -5.33
CA ALA A 81 13.63 11.78 -6.45
C ALA A 81 12.68 11.10 -7.46
N VAL A 82 11.70 10.31 -6.98
CA VAL A 82 10.81 9.55 -7.88
C VAL A 82 9.77 10.44 -8.57
N VAL A 83 9.22 11.45 -7.89
CA VAL A 83 8.28 12.40 -8.53
C VAL A 83 9.01 13.24 -9.57
N ARG A 84 10.22 13.70 -9.25
CA ARG A 84 11.03 14.45 -10.22
C ARG A 84 11.42 13.61 -11.43
N ALA A 85 11.82 12.36 -11.24
CA ALA A 85 12.09 11.45 -12.34
C ALA A 85 10.84 11.18 -13.20
N ALA A 86 9.67 11.05 -12.59
CA ALA A 86 8.40 10.87 -13.29
C ALA A 86 8.05 12.10 -14.19
N LEU A 87 8.30 13.31 -13.69
CA LEU A 87 8.16 14.54 -14.47
C LEU A 87 9.18 14.63 -15.62
N ASP A 88 10.45 14.27 -15.35
CA ASP A 88 11.53 14.33 -16.37
C ASP A 88 11.26 13.34 -17.55
N HIS A 89 10.54 12.24 -17.29
CA HIS A 89 10.16 11.24 -18.30
C HIS A 89 8.73 11.41 -18.83
N ASP A 90 8.00 12.43 -18.39
CA ASP A 90 6.61 12.72 -18.80
C ASP A 90 5.71 11.47 -18.76
N VAL A 91 5.76 10.74 -17.61
CA VAL A 91 4.99 9.50 -17.47
C VAL A 91 3.50 9.75 -17.58
N GLU A 92 2.78 8.88 -18.28
CA GLU A 92 1.34 8.97 -18.49
C GLU A 92 0.54 8.81 -17.19
N ARG A 93 1.09 8.07 -16.21
CA ARG A 93 0.48 7.88 -14.90
C ARG A 93 1.51 7.60 -13.81
N PHE A 94 1.43 8.36 -12.73
CA PHE A 94 2.19 8.14 -11.50
C PHE A 94 1.23 7.75 -10.37
N VAL A 95 1.28 6.50 -9.92
CA VAL A 95 0.47 6.03 -8.78
C VAL A 95 1.29 6.12 -7.50
N PHE A 96 0.84 6.94 -6.57
CA PHE A 96 1.39 7.00 -5.23
C PHE A 96 0.62 6.06 -4.29
N VAL A 97 1.28 5.03 -3.77
CA VAL A 97 0.68 4.14 -2.79
C VAL A 97 0.92 4.70 -1.39
N SER A 98 -0.13 5.29 -0.87
CA SER A 98 -0.21 5.91 0.45
C SER A 98 -0.59 4.88 1.52
N SER A 99 -1.19 5.33 2.62
CA SER A 99 -1.56 4.52 3.78
C SER A 99 -2.82 5.08 4.44
N PRO A 100 -3.64 4.25 5.12
CA PRO A 100 -4.70 4.74 6.00
C PRO A 100 -4.18 5.53 7.19
N ALA A 101 -2.87 5.47 7.50
CA ALA A 101 -2.25 6.26 8.56
C ALA A 101 -2.39 7.79 8.35
N VAL A 102 -2.67 8.25 7.13
CA VAL A 102 -2.99 9.67 6.88
C VAL A 102 -4.28 10.11 7.58
N PHE A 103 -5.17 9.16 7.91
CA PHE A 103 -6.41 9.34 8.64
C PHE A 103 -6.32 8.95 10.12
N GLU A 104 -5.12 8.88 10.70
CA GLU A 104 -4.91 8.48 12.11
C GLU A 104 -5.82 9.25 13.08
N ARG A 105 -6.13 10.50 12.78
CA ARG A 105 -6.93 11.41 13.60
C ARG A 105 -8.31 11.69 13.03
N ALA A 106 -8.80 10.86 12.11
CA ALA A 106 -10.15 11.01 11.57
C ALA A 106 -11.20 10.70 12.66
N ASP A 107 -12.27 11.50 12.65
CA ASP A 107 -13.42 11.39 13.55
C ASP A 107 -14.74 11.10 12.81
N VAL A 108 -14.69 11.06 11.47
CA VAL A 108 -15.84 10.74 10.61
C VAL A 108 -15.70 9.33 10.08
N PHE A 109 -16.74 8.50 10.26
CA PHE A 109 -16.78 7.10 9.82
C PHE A 109 -18.12 6.74 9.18
N PRO A 110 -18.16 6.02 8.05
CA PRO A 110 -17.00 5.61 7.24
C PRO A 110 -16.22 6.81 6.71
N THR A 111 -14.87 6.76 6.80
CA THR A 111 -13.99 7.88 6.43
C THR A 111 -13.92 8.03 4.91
N PRO A 112 -14.46 9.10 4.32
CA PRO A 112 -14.35 9.37 2.89
C PRO A 112 -12.97 9.95 2.54
N GLU A 113 -12.62 9.95 1.26
CA GLU A 113 -11.32 10.43 0.79
C GLU A 113 -11.10 11.93 1.08
N ASP A 114 -12.13 12.74 0.96
CA ASP A 114 -12.13 14.19 1.22
C ASP A 114 -12.07 14.55 2.72
N ALA A 115 -12.26 13.60 3.63
CA ALA A 115 -12.04 13.81 5.06
C ALA A 115 -10.62 14.32 5.35
N LEU A 116 -9.64 14.05 4.45
CA LEU A 116 -8.27 14.53 4.60
C LEU A 116 -8.15 16.06 4.55
N ASP A 117 -9.12 16.77 4.00
CA ASP A 117 -9.09 18.23 3.93
C ASP A 117 -9.42 18.90 5.28
N SER A 118 -10.12 18.19 6.17
CA SER A 118 -10.49 18.65 7.52
C SER A 118 -9.85 17.84 8.65
N CYS A 119 -9.32 16.64 8.36
CA CYS A 119 -8.66 15.82 9.36
C CYS A 119 -7.35 16.47 9.82
N PRO A 120 -7.10 16.56 11.14
CA PRO A 120 -5.80 16.98 11.63
C PRO A 120 -4.67 16.08 11.10
N ALA A 121 -3.49 16.66 10.90
CA ALA A 121 -2.32 15.88 10.49
C ALA A 121 -2.06 14.74 11.48
N PRO A 122 -1.61 13.56 10.98
CA PRO A 122 -1.28 12.43 11.85
C PRO A 122 -0.10 12.77 12.77
N ASP A 123 -0.12 12.19 13.97
CA ASP A 123 0.94 12.33 14.96
C ASP A 123 2.08 11.32 14.76
N SER A 124 1.82 10.21 14.04
CA SER A 124 2.84 9.22 13.70
C SER A 124 3.73 9.68 12.56
N ALA A 125 5.02 9.36 12.62
CA ALA A 125 5.97 9.66 11.55
C ALA A 125 5.60 8.97 10.24
N ASP A 126 5.05 7.75 10.28
CA ASP A 126 4.59 7.04 9.08
C ASP A 126 3.42 7.78 8.42
N GLY A 127 2.37 8.09 9.18
CA GLY A 127 1.21 8.83 8.67
C GLY A 127 1.61 10.20 8.13
N PHE A 128 2.45 10.93 8.86
CA PHE A 128 2.95 12.24 8.42
C PHE A 128 3.79 12.14 7.14
N SER A 129 4.66 11.13 7.03
CA SER A 129 5.45 10.87 5.83
C SER A 129 4.55 10.60 4.61
N LYS A 130 3.54 9.75 4.77
CA LYS A 130 2.58 9.44 3.68
C LYS A 130 1.76 10.66 3.28
N LEU A 131 1.28 11.45 4.24
CA LEU A 131 0.58 12.72 3.98
C LEU A 131 1.48 13.69 3.19
N THR A 132 2.75 13.80 3.55
CA THR A 132 3.72 14.62 2.81
C THR A 132 3.84 14.17 1.36
N GLY A 133 3.94 12.86 1.10
CA GLY A 133 3.98 12.31 -0.27
C GLY A 133 2.72 12.63 -1.07
N GLU A 134 1.53 12.50 -0.48
CA GLU A 134 0.28 12.88 -1.14
C GLU A 134 0.23 14.37 -1.50
N ARG A 135 0.60 15.24 -0.56
CA ARG A 135 0.63 16.69 -0.78
C ARG A 135 1.67 17.06 -1.84
N TYR A 136 2.80 16.35 -1.88
CA TYR A 136 3.83 16.55 -2.91
C TYR A 136 3.32 16.16 -4.31
N CYS A 137 2.62 15.03 -4.46
CA CYS A 137 2.00 14.67 -5.75
C CYS A 137 1.01 15.74 -6.23
N ARG A 138 0.16 16.27 -5.33
CA ARG A 138 -0.80 17.33 -5.66
C ARG A 138 -0.13 18.65 -6.04
N ALA A 139 0.93 19.05 -5.33
CA ALA A 139 1.72 20.23 -5.67
C ALA A 139 2.42 20.06 -7.03
N ALA A 140 3.05 18.90 -7.28
CA ALA A 140 3.69 18.60 -8.55
C ALA A 140 2.69 18.58 -9.73
N HIS A 141 1.46 18.16 -9.48
CA HIS A 141 0.38 18.26 -10.48
C HIS A 141 0.04 19.72 -10.77
N ALA A 142 -0.20 20.51 -9.74
CA ALA A 142 -0.61 21.91 -9.89
C ALA A 142 0.47 22.78 -10.58
N GLU A 143 1.73 22.53 -10.28
CA GLU A 143 2.85 23.35 -10.77
C GLU A 143 3.48 22.82 -12.06
N HIS A 144 3.47 21.49 -12.26
CA HIS A 144 4.22 20.83 -13.33
C HIS A 144 3.41 19.82 -14.15
N GLY A 145 2.12 19.65 -13.83
CA GLY A 145 1.23 18.78 -14.62
C GLY A 145 1.41 17.28 -14.35
N LEU A 146 2.03 16.86 -13.21
CA LEU A 146 2.16 15.44 -12.87
C LEU A 146 0.81 14.72 -12.97
N ARG A 147 0.71 13.72 -13.82
CA ARG A 147 -0.50 12.90 -13.98
C ARG A 147 -0.54 11.82 -12.90
N PHE A 148 -1.11 12.12 -11.75
CA PHE A 148 -1.07 11.25 -10.57
C PHE A 148 -2.39 10.55 -10.28
N THR A 149 -2.29 9.48 -9.48
CA THR A 149 -3.38 8.81 -8.77
C THR A 149 -2.86 8.42 -7.39
N ILE A 150 -3.64 8.59 -6.33
CA ILE A 150 -3.27 8.15 -4.97
C ILE A 150 -4.13 6.95 -4.59
N CYS A 151 -3.51 5.90 -4.07
CA CYS A 151 -4.19 4.72 -3.54
C CYS A 151 -3.85 4.56 -2.05
N ARG A 152 -4.86 4.42 -1.19
CA ARG A 152 -4.72 4.14 0.25
C ARG A 152 -5.23 2.74 0.54
N PRO A 153 -4.36 1.70 0.53
CA PRO A 153 -4.73 0.34 0.90
C PRO A 153 -5.03 0.26 2.39
N PHE A 154 -6.23 -0.18 2.75
CA PHE A 154 -6.63 -0.36 4.15
C PHE A 154 -6.31 -1.79 4.62
N ASP A 155 -5.54 -1.87 5.70
CA ASP A 155 -5.26 -3.08 6.47
C ASP A 155 -4.95 -4.31 5.59
N PRO A 156 -4.00 -4.22 4.63
CA PRO A 156 -3.71 -5.29 3.69
C PRO A 156 -3.20 -6.54 4.41
N TYR A 157 -3.71 -7.71 4.03
CA TYR A 157 -3.25 -9.00 4.53
C TYR A 157 -3.07 -10.02 3.40
N GLY A 158 -2.26 -11.06 3.65
CA GLY A 158 -2.03 -12.12 2.68
C GLY A 158 -0.92 -13.08 3.11
N PRO A 159 -0.72 -14.20 2.39
CA PRO A 159 0.07 -15.35 2.84
C PRO A 159 1.59 -15.15 2.78
N ALA A 160 2.07 -14.00 2.32
CA ALA A 160 3.51 -13.79 2.12
C ALA A 160 4.29 -13.57 3.44
N GLU A 161 3.70 -12.81 4.35
CA GLU A 161 4.29 -12.41 5.64
C GLU A 161 3.20 -11.96 6.60
N PRO A 162 3.39 -12.04 7.93
CA PRO A 162 2.46 -11.47 8.89
C PRO A 162 2.29 -9.97 8.65
N SER A 163 1.08 -9.57 8.31
CA SER A 163 0.74 -8.17 8.06
C SER A 163 0.56 -7.38 9.35
N GLU A 164 0.52 -6.05 9.23
CA GLU A 164 0.30 -5.15 10.36
C GLU A 164 -1.02 -5.46 11.08
N VAL A 165 -2.09 -5.73 10.34
CA VAL A 165 -3.40 -6.05 10.92
C VAL A 165 -3.40 -7.37 11.69
N LEU A 166 -2.65 -8.39 11.25
CA LEU A 166 -2.50 -9.65 11.99
C LEU A 166 -1.66 -9.47 13.25
N ARG A 167 -0.60 -8.66 13.18
CA ARG A 167 0.21 -8.30 14.35
C ARG A 167 -0.61 -7.52 15.39
N ALA A 168 -1.44 -6.58 14.95
CA ALA A 168 -2.33 -5.85 15.84
C ALA A 168 -3.34 -6.78 16.52
N ALA A 169 -3.94 -7.71 15.78
CA ALA A 169 -4.91 -8.66 16.33
C ALA A 169 -4.27 -9.63 17.34
N ALA A 170 -3.03 -10.04 17.12
CA ALA A 170 -2.30 -10.91 18.05
C ALA A 170 -1.88 -10.20 19.35
N ALA A 171 -1.52 -8.90 19.27
CA ALA A 171 -1.01 -8.14 20.39
C ALA A 171 -2.10 -7.52 21.28
N GLU A 172 -3.14 -6.98 20.68
CA GLU A 172 -4.23 -6.26 21.38
C GLU A 172 -5.61 -6.60 20.79
N PRO A 173 -6.22 -7.73 21.17
CA PRO A 173 -7.55 -8.11 20.67
C PRO A 173 -8.70 -7.24 21.24
N GLY A 174 -8.39 -6.08 21.85
CA GLY A 174 -9.36 -5.17 22.46
C GLY A 174 -10.24 -4.42 21.44
N GLY A 175 -10.92 -3.36 21.88
CA GLY A 175 -12.00 -2.69 21.15
C GLY A 175 -11.61 -1.86 19.91
N TRP A 176 -10.42 -2.04 19.34
CA TRP A 176 -10.02 -1.39 18.10
C TRP A 176 -10.56 -2.14 16.88
N THR A 177 -10.84 -1.41 15.82
CA THR A 177 -11.41 -1.99 14.59
C THR A 177 -10.53 -1.74 13.37
N ARG A 178 -10.60 -2.65 12.40
CA ARG A 178 -9.88 -2.62 11.13
C ARG A 178 -10.80 -3.03 9.97
N THR A 179 -10.37 -2.70 8.77
CA THR A 179 -11.03 -3.14 7.54
C THR A 179 -10.07 -4.00 6.71
N PRO A 180 -9.85 -5.27 7.11
CA PRO A 180 -8.87 -6.15 6.46
C PRO A 180 -9.20 -6.33 4.98
N THR A 181 -8.20 -6.13 4.12
CA THR A 181 -8.34 -6.24 2.68
C THR A 181 -7.30 -7.21 2.12
N HIS A 182 -7.73 -8.23 1.37
CA HIS A 182 -6.80 -9.20 0.81
C HIS A 182 -5.83 -8.52 -0.16
N VAL A 183 -4.57 -8.87 -0.10
CA VAL A 183 -3.50 -8.23 -0.87
C VAL A 183 -3.69 -8.30 -2.37
N ASP A 184 -4.33 -9.35 -2.88
CA ASP A 184 -4.63 -9.48 -4.31
C ASP A 184 -5.73 -8.50 -4.75
N ASP A 185 -6.71 -8.20 -3.88
CA ASP A 185 -7.73 -7.17 -4.13
C ASP A 185 -7.08 -5.77 -4.09
N VAL A 186 -6.19 -5.53 -3.13
CA VAL A 186 -5.40 -4.29 -3.08
C VAL A 186 -4.62 -4.09 -4.38
N ALA A 187 -3.93 -5.14 -4.84
CA ALA A 187 -3.16 -5.09 -6.08
C ALA A 187 -4.04 -4.82 -7.30
N ASP A 188 -5.21 -5.49 -7.36
CA ASP A 188 -6.19 -5.26 -8.44
C ASP A 188 -6.70 -3.81 -8.40
N GLY A 189 -7.04 -3.29 -7.22
CA GLY A 189 -7.48 -1.89 -7.06
C GLY A 189 -6.44 -0.86 -7.50
N ILE A 190 -5.17 -1.07 -7.17
CA ILE A 190 -4.07 -0.20 -7.60
C ILE A 190 -3.93 -0.22 -9.13
N VAL A 191 -3.96 -1.41 -9.75
CA VAL A 191 -3.83 -1.55 -11.21
C VAL A 191 -5.05 -0.95 -11.94
N VAL A 192 -6.26 -1.17 -11.43
CA VAL A 192 -7.48 -0.57 -12.00
C VAL A 192 -7.44 0.95 -11.89
N ALA A 193 -7.02 1.50 -10.75
CA ALA A 193 -6.89 2.95 -10.57
C ALA A 193 -5.82 3.56 -11.49
N MET A 194 -4.71 2.83 -11.72
CA MET A 194 -3.66 3.23 -12.65
C MET A 194 -4.18 3.29 -14.10
N ALA A 195 -4.89 2.26 -14.52
CA ALA A 195 -5.33 2.12 -15.93
C ALA A 195 -6.57 2.95 -16.27
N SER A 196 -7.32 3.44 -15.27
CA SER A 196 -8.56 4.19 -15.48
C SER A 196 -8.29 5.68 -15.70
N GLU A 197 -8.88 6.27 -16.74
CA GLU A 197 -8.87 7.72 -16.91
C GLU A 197 -9.61 8.45 -15.77
N ALA A 198 -10.64 7.82 -15.17
CA ALA A 198 -11.33 8.34 -14.01
C ALA A 198 -10.46 8.35 -12.73
N GLY A 199 -9.29 7.72 -12.77
CA GLY A 199 -8.31 7.77 -11.69
C GLY A 199 -7.36 8.96 -11.74
N LEU A 200 -7.34 9.71 -12.84
CA LEU A 200 -6.42 10.82 -13.01
C LEU A 200 -6.74 11.99 -12.07
N GLY A 201 -5.75 12.39 -11.29
CA GLY A 201 -5.89 13.47 -10.31
C GLY A 201 -6.65 13.08 -9.04
N GLU A 202 -7.08 11.82 -8.92
CA GLU A 202 -7.95 11.31 -7.87
C GLU A 202 -7.19 10.52 -6.81
N ASP A 203 -7.82 10.35 -5.67
CA ASP A 203 -7.38 9.48 -4.58
C ASP A 203 -8.47 8.47 -4.23
N PHE A 204 -8.06 7.27 -3.83
CA PHE A 204 -8.98 6.16 -3.54
C PHE A 204 -8.60 5.43 -2.27
N ASN A 205 -9.60 5.20 -1.42
CA ASN A 205 -9.52 4.22 -0.36
C ASN A 205 -9.77 2.83 -0.95
N LEU A 206 -8.78 1.95 -0.84
CA LEU A 206 -8.88 0.57 -1.31
C LEU A 206 -9.11 -0.36 -0.13
N ALA A 207 -10.37 -0.80 0.05
CA ALA A 207 -10.79 -1.59 1.19
C ALA A 207 -11.89 -2.60 0.85
N ALA A 208 -11.97 -3.68 1.63
CA ALA A 208 -13.03 -4.67 1.50
C ALA A 208 -14.41 -4.14 1.97
N GLY A 209 -14.41 -3.13 2.85
CA GLY A 209 -15.63 -2.48 3.34
C GLY A 209 -16.28 -3.17 4.56
N GLU A 210 -15.79 -4.32 4.99
CA GLU A 210 -16.22 -4.98 6.24
C GLU A 210 -15.30 -4.53 7.38
N GLU A 211 -15.86 -3.83 8.38
CA GLU A 211 -15.17 -3.44 9.59
C GLU A 211 -15.23 -4.57 10.62
N LEU A 212 -14.09 -5.02 11.13
CA LEU A 212 -13.95 -6.06 12.14
C LEU A 212 -13.18 -5.54 13.34
N SER A 213 -13.54 -5.96 14.55
CA SER A 213 -12.71 -5.75 15.74
C SER A 213 -11.45 -6.60 15.68
N LEU A 214 -10.38 -6.17 16.35
CA LEU A 214 -9.15 -6.97 16.46
C LEU A 214 -9.42 -8.34 17.11
N ALA A 215 -10.38 -8.41 18.04
CA ALA A 215 -10.80 -9.66 18.66
C ALA A 215 -11.45 -10.63 17.65
N GLU A 216 -12.32 -10.12 16.75
CA GLU A 216 -12.90 -10.95 15.67
C GLU A 216 -11.82 -11.41 14.69
N ILE A 217 -10.87 -10.55 14.33
CA ILE A 217 -9.74 -10.91 13.46
C ILE A 217 -8.89 -12.01 14.12
N ALA A 218 -8.55 -11.86 15.41
CA ALA A 218 -7.81 -12.86 16.15
C ALA A 218 -8.56 -14.21 16.20
N ALA A 219 -9.87 -14.18 16.46
CA ALA A 219 -10.69 -15.38 16.47
C ALA A 219 -10.79 -16.08 15.10
N LEU A 220 -10.79 -15.32 14.01
CA LEU A 220 -10.78 -15.86 12.65
C LEU A 220 -9.45 -16.50 12.26
N CYS A 221 -8.36 -16.04 12.83
CA CYS A 221 -7.01 -16.48 12.45
C CYS A 221 -6.50 -17.70 13.23
N ASP A 222 -7.19 -18.12 14.28
CA ASP A 222 -6.86 -19.28 15.10
C ASP A 222 -5.34 -19.37 15.36
N ASP A 223 -4.88 -19.04 16.55
CA ASP A 223 -3.46 -19.01 16.95
C ASP A 223 -2.52 -18.27 15.97
N LEU A 224 -2.46 -16.96 16.11
CA LEU A 224 -1.49 -16.12 15.38
C LEU A 224 -0.06 -16.20 15.96
N GLY A 225 0.14 -16.94 17.06
CA GLY A 225 1.40 -16.96 17.80
C GLY A 225 1.75 -15.62 18.43
N SER A 226 2.99 -15.51 18.89
CA SER A 226 3.52 -14.24 19.42
C SER A 226 4.07 -13.40 18.27
N LEU A 227 3.32 -12.38 17.87
CA LEU A 227 3.74 -11.39 16.88
C LEU A 227 4.06 -10.06 17.58
N GLU A 228 5.13 -9.38 17.14
CA GLU A 228 5.41 -8.03 17.64
C GLU A 228 4.30 -7.06 17.23
N PRO A 229 3.79 -6.22 18.17
CA PRO A 229 2.76 -5.26 17.86
C PRO A 229 3.24 -4.23 16.83
N PRO A 230 2.35 -3.76 15.95
CA PRO A 230 2.68 -2.68 15.04
C PRO A 230 2.78 -1.33 15.79
N ASN A 231 3.51 -0.39 15.22
CA ASN A 231 3.52 1.00 15.69
C ASN A 231 2.30 1.78 15.12
N ASP A 232 1.10 1.25 15.36
CA ASP A 232 -0.17 1.83 14.91
C ASP A 232 -0.92 2.45 16.09
N ARG A 233 -1.43 3.66 15.91
CA ARG A 233 -2.15 4.42 16.94
C ARG A 233 -3.63 4.61 16.63
N ALA A 234 -4.05 4.30 15.41
CA ALA A 234 -5.45 4.45 15.01
C ALA A 234 -6.33 3.42 15.71
N ARG A 235 -7.29 3.88 16.51
CA ARG A 235 -8.24 3.00 17.20
C ARG A 235 -9.28 2.40 16.25
N ARG A 236 -9.66 3.15 15.23
CA ARG A 236 -10.67 2.76 14.24
C ARG A 236 -10.18 3.04 12.83
N ARG A 237 -10.32 2.06 11.94
CA ARG A 237 -10.08 2.19 10.50
C ARG A 237 -11.27 1.63 9.73
N ALA A 238 -12.20 2.51 9.38
CA ALA A 238 -13.40 2.19 8.62
C ALA A 238 -13.55 3.19 7.46
N PRO A 239 -12.96 2.91 6.29
CA PRO A 239 -13.04 3.80 5.14
C PRO A 239 -14.38 3.71 4.43
N SER A 240 -14.77 4.80 3.76
CA SER A 240 -15.75 4.73 2.67
C SER A 240 -15.10 4.07 1.45
N VAL A 241 -15.83 3.19 0.80
CA VAL A 241 -15.42 2.49 -0.44
C VAL A 241 -16.20 2.96 -1.66
N GLU A 242 -17.07 3.94 -1.48
CA GLU A 242 -18.03 4.36 -2.50
C GLU A 242 -17.38 5.07 -3.69
N LYS A 243 -16.30 5.81 -3.47
CA LYS A 243 -15.59 6.49 -4.55
C LYS A 243 -14.94 5.50 -5.51
N ALA A 244 -14.24 4.49 -4.99
CA ALA A 244 -13.64 3.43 -5.81
C ALA A 244 -14.71 2.64 -6.58
N ARG A 245 -15.83 2.32 -5.96
CA ARG A 245 -16.96 1.65 -6.62
C ARG A 245 -17.54 2.50 -7.76
N ARG A 246 -17.80 3.78 -7.49
CA ARG A 246 -18.47 4.68 -8.44
C ARG A 246 -17.58 5.05 -9.62
N LEU A 247 -16.32 5.41 -9.38
CA LEU A 247 -15.43 5.92 -10.42
C LEU A 247 -14.65 4.83 -11.14
N LEU A 248 -14.24 3.78 -10.42
CA LEU A 248 -13.41 2.70 -10.98
C LEU A 248 -14.20 1.43 -11.27
N GLY A 249 -15.44 1.31 -10.78
CA GLY A 249 -16.18 0.04 -10.80
C GLY A 249 -15.52 -1.04 -9.94
N TRP A 250 -14.55 -0.67 -9.09
CA TRP A 250 -13.78 -1.60 -8.31
C TRP A 250 -14.42 -1.91 -6.95
N LYS A 251 -14.36 -3.18 -6.58
CA LYS A 251 -14.68 -3.68 -5.24
C LYS A 251 -13.80 -4.88 -4.90
N ALA A 252 -13.46 -5.04 -3.63
CA ALA A 252 -12.79 -6.24 -3.15
C ALA A 252 -13.68 -7.48 -3.38
N ARG A 253 -13.06 -8.63 -3.65
CA ARG A 253 -13.72 -9.91 -3.97
C ARG A 253 -13.56 -10.94 -2.87
N VAL A 254 -12.46 -10.86 -2.11
CA VAL A 254 -12.16 -11.78 -1.01
C VAL A 254 -12.82 -11.24 0.27
N ALA A 255 -13.81 -11.94 0.79
CA ALA A 255 -14.37 -11.61 2.08
C ALA A 255 -13.32 -11.82 3.18
N ALA A 256 -13.22 -10.90 4.15
CA ALA A 256 -12.24 -11.00 5.22
C ALA A 256 -12.39 -12.29 6.04
N ARG A 257 -13.66 -12.72 6.27
CA ARG A 257 -13.99 -13.94 7.00
C ARG A 257 -13.52 -15.23 6.31
N ASP A 258 -13.30 -15.21 5.00
CA ASP A 258 -12.78 -16.35 4.23
C ASP A 258 -11.24 -16.25 4.07
N GLY A 259 -10.75 -15.06 3.80
CA GLY A 259 -9.35 -14.82 3.49
C GLY A 259 -8.42 -14.83 4.70
N LEU A 260 -8.88 -14.35 5.88
CA LEU A 260 -8.07 -14.31 7.10
C LEU A 260 -7.70 -15.72 7.60
N PRO A 261 -8.65 -16.68 7.75
CA PRO A 261 -8.31 -18.05 8.14
C PRO A 261 -7.34 -18.73 7.18
N ALA A 262 -7.58 -18.58 5.86
CA ALA A 262 -6.71 -19.13 4.84
C ALA A 262 -5.28 -18.55 4.89
N THR A 263 -5.17 -17.25 5.15
CA THR A 263 -3.88 -16.56 5.33
C THR A 263 -3.15 -17.07 6.57
N ALA A 264 -3.84 -17.18 7.71
CA ALA A 264 -3.24 -17.68 8.95
C ALA A 264 -2.73 -19.13 8.78
N ALA A 265 -3.50 -20.00 8.13
CA ALA A 265 -3.08 -21.37 7.81
C ALA A 265 -1.81 -21.38 6.96
N ALA A 266 -1.78 -20.61 5.87
CA ALA A 266 -0.61 -20.54 4.99
C ALA A 266 0.65 -19.98 5.68
N LEU A 267 0.50 -19.07 6.62
CA LEU A 267 1.63 -18.54 7.42
C LEU A 267 2.18 -19.60 8.38
N ARG A 268 1.31 -20.39 9.03
CA ARG A 268 1.72 -21.51 9.89
C ARG A 268 2.49 -22.58 9.11
N ASP A 269 1.96 -22.99 7.95
CA ASP A 269 2.61 -23.97 7.09
C ASP A 269 4.02 -23.54 6.68
N ARG A 270 4.20 -22.26 6.37
CA ARG A 270 5.51 -21.70 6.03
C ARG A 270 6.47 -21.67 7.22
N ALA A 271 5.98 -21.34 8.42
CA ALA A 271 6.80 -21.36 9.63
C ALA A 271 7.28 -22.78 9.94
N ALA A 272 6.42 -23.79 9.82
CA ALA A 272 6.76 -25.19 10.03
C ALA A 272 7.83 -25.72 9.05
N VAL A 273 7.87 -25.20 7.80
CA VAL A 273 8.89 -25.57 6.80
C VAL A 273 10.22 -24.85 7.05
N ALA A 274 10.20 -23.68 7.71
CA ALA A 274 11.39 -22.87 7.97
C ALA A 274 12.18 -23.29 9.22
N GLU A 275 11.61 -24.11 10.11
CA GLU A 275 12.32 -24.71 11.24
C GLU A 275 12.94 -26.06 10.79
N PRO A 276 14.25 -26.11 10.45
CA PRO A 276 14.94 -27.40 10.28
C PRO A 276 15.13 -27.97 11.69
N GLY A 277 14.64 -29.20 11.92
CA GLY A 277 14.84 -29.99 13.11
C GLY A 277 16.32 -30.28 13.44
#